data_d99a205153522b724cc0a593052d4092
#
_entry.id   d99a205153522b724cc0a593052d4092
#
_cell.length_a   1.000
_cell.length_b   1.000
_cell.length_c   1.000
_cell.angle_alpha   90.00
_cell.angle_beta   90.00
_cell.angle_gamma   90.00
#
_symmetry.space_group_name_H-M   'P 1'
#
loop_
_entity.id
_entity.type
_entity.pdbx_description
1 polymer ?
#
loop_
_entity_poly.entity_id
_entity_poly.type
_entity_poly.pdbx_seq_one_letter_code
_entity_poly.pdbx_strand_id
1 'polypeptide(L)'
;MNNGHIRSLVEAKVEEAGSKRKGYELAANTIVDAIDNGQITTNQISFKQLYEELVDCPISEPAARVAEAMDSSAFPTVAKKIIHKDIIDEYDLALGSVGDLVRSAQATRTDDELVVGFTAGDTNPLMRRQGMAYEETSFGEKNWKVKMADFGRLISLTREVIYEDRTGEVMSRARDIGRAAGHHKQKMIVETIECAARTSFEETAFGGAVYKGSAQNAAAMYANTHASLDGQVNDNLIASNALADYTDLDAVYQAYAAMVDEAGNKISIVPNTVLIPNALKAKAFQIMNSQMLGGGATDTVSPTYNPVKDIAQGGLNIVSSVFLSSATDWYMGDFAKQLLWLNVYAPATASQGANSELAFTNQIVARFRFSYHGGVGHTDWRYIVKSTA
;
A
#
# COMPACT_ATOMS: atom_id res chain seq x y z
N MET A 1 -17.91 -19.57 17.31
CA MET A 1 -17.98 -20.05 18.70
C MET A 1 -18.96 -19.17 19.47
N ASN A 2 -19.95 -19.74 20.16
CA ASN A 2 -20.88 -18.95 20.98
C ASN A 2 -20.21 -18.54 22.30
N ASN A 3 -20.68 -17.45 22.91
CA ASN A 3 -20.17 -16.85 24.14
C ASN A 3 -19.89 -17.84 25.31
N GLY A 4 -20.62 -18.94 25.40
CA GLY A 4 -20.35 -20.02 26.36
C GLY A 4 -19.08 -20.85 26.10
N HIS A 5 -18.51 -20.74 24.90
CA HIS A 5 -17.32 -21.49 24.52
C HIS A 5 -16.01 -20.83 24.99
N ILE A 6 -15.96 -19.50 25.08
CA ILE A 6 -14.78 -18.78 25.62
C ILE A 6 -14.63 -19.10 27.11
N ARG A 7 -15.72 -19.06 27.86
CA ARG A 7 -15.74 -19.37 29.29
C ARG A 7 -15.30 -20.82 29.56
N SER A 8 -15.87 -21.79 28.86
CA SER A 8 -15.50 -23.21 29.03
C SER A 8 -14.04 -23.46 28.63
N LEU A 9 -13.50 -22.73 27.67
CA LEU A 9 -12.11 -22.80 27.25
C LEU A 9 -11.16 -22.23 28.33
N VAL A 10 -11.53 -21.08 28.93
CA VAL A 10 -10.77 -20.47 30.02
C VAL A 10 -10.77 -21.39 31.25
N GLU A 11 -11.94 -21.89 31.65
CA GLU A 11 -12.08 -22.83 32.77
C GLU A 11 -11.24 -24.11 32.58
N ALA A 12 -11.31 -24.71 31.39
CA ALA A 12 -10.50 -25.89 31.04
C ALA A 12 -8.99 -25.63 31.09
N LYS A 13 -8.54 -24.45 30.59
CA LYS A 13 -7.12 -24.09 30.62
C LYS A 13 -6.61 -23.71 32.00
N VAL A 14 -7.43 -23.14 32.84
CA VAL A 14 -7.11 -22.87 34.25
C VAL A 14 -6.96 -24.18 35.03
N GLU A 15 -7.82 -25.17 34.79
CA GLU A 15 -7.78 -26.48 35.37
C GLU A 15 -6.52 -27.28 34.94
N GLU A 16 -6.19 -27.22 33.64
CA GLU A 16 -4.99 -27.83 33.06
C GLU A 16 -3.68 -27.25 33.62
N ALA A 17 -3.63 -25.93 33.80
CA ALA A 17 -2.42 -25.22 34.25
C ALA A 17 -2.15 -25.31 35.75
N GLY A 18 -3.11 -25.69 36.58
CA GLY A 18 -3.01 -25.74 38.05
C GLY A 18 -2.73 -24.38 38.72
N SER A 19 -2.73 -23.31 37.95
CA SER A 19 -2.55 -21.92 38.40
C SER A 19 -3.39 -20.99 37.56
N LYS A 20 -4.18 -20.13 38.19
CA LYS A 20 -5.07 -19.16 37.49
C LYS A 20 -4.30 -18.31 36.47
N ARG A 21 -3.18 -17.71 36.87
CA ARG A 21 -2.41 -16.83 36.01
C ARG A 21 -1.88 -17.53 34.73
N LYS A 22 -1.28 -18.72 34.92
CA LYS A 22 -0.83 -19.52 33.75
C LYS A 22 -1.99 -20.01 32.91
N GLY A 23 -3.13 -20.33 33.51
CA GLY A 23 -4.34 -20.74 32.81
C GLY A 23 -4.89 -19.60 31.93
N TYR A 24 -4.92 -18.39 32.45
CA TYR A 24 -5.34 -17.20 31.66
C TYR A 24 -4.39 -16.89 30.51
N GLU A 25 -3.07 -17.03 30.70
CA GLU A 25 -2.09 -16.88 29.61
C GLU A 25 -2.26 -17.96 28.53
N LEU A 26 -2.50 -19.21 28.90
CA LEU A 26 -2.75 -20.31 27.97
C LEU A 26 -4.09 -20.11 27.22
N ALA A 27 -5.13 -19.72 27.93
CA ALA A 27 -6.43 -19.42 27.32
C ALA A 27 -6.33 -18.25 26.34
N ALA A 28 -5.61 -17.19 26.70
CA ALA A 28 -5.36 -16.04 25.82
C ALA A 28 -4.65 -16.45 24.54
N ASN A 29 -3.59 -17.27 24.64
CA ASN A 29 -2.89 -17.78 23.46
C ASN A 29 -3.80 -18.64 22.58
N THR A 30 -4.64 -19.49 23.17
CA THR A 30 -5.60 -20.30 22.41
C THR A 30 -6.66 -19.45 21.70
N ILE A 31 -7.11 -18.37 22.35
CA ILE A 31 -8.05 -17.40 21.73
C ILE A 31 -7.35 -16.66 20.59
N VAL A 32 -6.10 -16.24 20.77
CA VAL A 32 -5.30 -15.59 19.73
C VAL A 32 -5.12 -16.51 18.53
N ASP A 33 -4.75 -17.77 18.75
CA ASP A 33 -4.61 -18.78 17.70
C ASP A 33 -5.93 -19.04 16.96
N ALA A 34 -7.05 -19.08 17.68
CA ALA A 34 -8.38 -19.23 17.09
C ALA A 34 -8.80 -18.01 16.23
N ILE A 35 -8.37 -16.80 16.63
CA ILE A 35 -8.56 -15.58 15.84
C ILE A 35 -7.69 -15.62 14.58
N ASP A 36 -6.43 -16.01 14.68
CA ASP A 36 -5.52 -16.10 13.54
C ASP A 36 -5.96 -17.15 12.52
N ASN A 37 -6.48 -18.28 13.00
CA ASN A 37 -7.04 -19.34 12.15
C ASN A 37 -8.44 -19.03 11.61
N GLY A 38 -9.02 -17.87 11.92
CA GLY A 38 -10.35 -17.48 11.47
C GLY A 38 -11.53 -18.27 12.09
N GLN A 39 -11.28 -19.02 13.14
CA GLN A 39 -12.30 -19.79 13.86
C GLN A 39 -13.24 -18.91 14.70
N ILE A 40 -12.74 -17.75 15.12
CA ILE A 40 -13.48 -16.74 15.88
C ILE A 40 -13.44 -15.43 15.07
N THR A 41 -14.62 -14.87 14.80
CA THR A 41 -14.73 -13.53 14.20
C THR A 41 -14.68 -12.48 15.29
N THR A 42 -13.95 -11.40 15.06
CA THR A 42 -13.75 -10.29 16.01
C THR A 42 -15.06 -9.67 16.50
N ASN A 43 -16.11 -9.66 15.64
CA ASN A 43 -17.43 -9.14 15.96
C ASN A 43 -18.23 -9.97 17.00
N GLN A 44 -17.77 -11.18 17.34
CA GLN A 44 -18.46 -12.06 18.29
C GLN A 44 -17.92 -11.94 19.71
N ILE A 45 -16.89 -11.12 19.93
CA ILE A 45 -16.21 -10.97 21.21
C ILE A 45 -16.57 -9.61 21.81
N SER A 46 -17.07 -9.62 23.06
CA SER A 46 -17.27 -8.42 23.87
C SER A 46 -16.06 -8.18 24.77
N PHE A 47 -15.58 -6.94 24.85
CA PHE A 47 -14.51 -6.55 25.77
C PHE A 47 -14.93 -6.68 27.23
N LYS A 48 -16.23 -6.51 27.54
CA LYS A 48 -16.76 -6.73 28.88
C LYS A 48 -16.63 -8.18 29.29
N GLN A 49 -17.01 -9.12 28.43
CA GLN A 49 -16.89 -10.55 28.70
C GLN A 49 -15.42 -10.98 28.83
N LEU A 50 -14.55 -10.51 27.91
CA LEU A 50 -13.12 -10.76 28.04
C LEU A 50 -12.54 -10.23 29.35
N TYR A 51 -13.03 -9.07 29.81
CA TYR A 51 -12.61 -8.50 31.06
C TYR A 51 -13.07 -9.38 32.24
N GLU A 52 -14.35 -9.74 32.30
CA GLU A 52 -14.92 -10.55 33.38
C GLU A 52 -14.27 -11.95 33.48
N GLU A 53 -13.78 -12.50 32.37
CA GLU A 53 -13.17 -13.83 32.33
C GLU A 53 -11.65 -13.83 32.55
N LEU A 54 -10.93 -12.77 32.18
CA LEU A 54 -9.47 -12.70 32.23
C LEU A 54 -8.91 -11.80 33.34
N VAL A 55 -9.74 -10.99 33.98
CA VAL A 55 -9.31 -10.01 35.00
C VAL A 55 -9.99 -10.29 36.34
N ASP A 56 -9.19 -10.57 37.37
CA ASP A 56 -9.68 -10.86 38.73
C ASP A 56 -10.01 -9.57 39.54
N CYS A 57 -10.49 -8.52 38.88
CA CYS A 57 -10.84 -7.27 39.55
C CYS A 57 -12.21 -6.75 39.08
N PRO A 58 -13.14 -6.45 39.98
CA PRO A 58 -14.41 -5.89 39.58
C PRO A 58 -14.26 -4.53 38.88
N ILE A 59 -14.97 -4.34 37.76
CA ILE A 59 -14.91 -3.10 36.97
C ILE A 59 -15.44 -1.89 37.71
N SER A 60 -16.17 -2.08 38.83
CA SER A 60 -16.67 -1.04 39.73
C SER A 60 -15.59 -0.37 40.58
N GLU A 61 -14.41 -1.00 40.70
CA GLU A 61 -13.27 -0.46 41.43
C GLU A 61 -12.73 0.83 40.76
N PRO A 62 -11.93 1.64 41.46
CA PRO A 62 -11.28 2.82 40.90
C PRO A 62 -10.47 2.50 39.65
N ALA A 63 -10.47 3.38 38.66
CA ALA A 63 -9.82 3.17 37.35
C ALA A 63 -8.33 2.80 37.46
N ALA A 64 -7.62 3.29 38.49
CA ALA A 64 -6.23 2.95 38.73
C ALA A 64 -6.05 1.47 39.11
N ARG A 65 -6.91 0.89 39.97
CA ARG A 65 -6.87 -0.53 40.33
C ARG A 65 -7.26 -1.43 39.18
N VAL A 66 -8.27 -1.01 38.42
CA VAL A 66 -8.69 -1.73 37.20
C VAL A 66 -7.56 -1.75 36.19
N ALA A 67 -6.87 -0.60 35.97
CA ALA A 67 -5.73 -0.52 35.07
C ALA A 67 -4.54 -1.41 35.51
N GLU A 68 -4.22 -1.43 36.81
CA GLU A 68 -3.17 -2.29 37.36
C GLU A 68 -3.52 -3.78 37.21
N ALA A 69 -4.77 -4.16 37.49
CA ALA A 69 -5.24 -5.52 37.29
C ALA A 69 -5.22 -5.94 35.81
N MET A 70 -5.58 -5.04 34.89
CA MET A 70 -5.53 -5.30 33.47
C MET A 70 -4.09 -5.43 32.95
N ASP A 71 -3.18 -4.58 33.40
CA ASP A 71 -1.77 -4.63 32.96
C ASP A 71 -1.09 -5.95 33.40
N SER A 72 -1.50 -6.50 34.54
CA SER A 72 -1.03 -7.80 35.04
C SER A 72 -1.75 -9.01 34.43
N SER A 73 -2.79 -8.81 33.62
CA SER A 73 -3.64 -9.84 33.03
C SER A 73 -3.30 -10.13 31.57
N ALA A 74 -3.89 -11.18 31.02
CA ALA A 74 -3.79 -11.51 29.60
C ALA A 74 -4.72 -10.67 28.70
N PHE A 75 -5.64 -9.88 29.28
CA PHE A 75 -6.62 -9.06 28.56
C PHE A 75 -6.00 -8.12 27.53
N PRO A 76 -4.96 -7.30 27.83
CA PRO A 76 -4.38 -6.38 26.85
C PRO A 76 -3.81 -7.12 25.63
N THR A 77 -3.31 -8.33 25.79
CA THR A 77 -2.75 -9.13 24.69
C THR A 77 -3.83 -9.58 23.74
N VAL A 78 -4.95 -10.11 24.25
CA VAL A 78 -6.09 -10.55 23.43
C VAL A 78 -6.77 -9.35 22.77
N ALA A 79 -7.06 -8.29 23.53
CA ALA A 79 -7.66 -7.07 23.01
C ALA A 79 -6.80 -6.42 21.90
N LYS A 80 -5.48 -6.35 22.11
CA LYS A 80 -4.52 -5.90 21.08
C LYS A 80 -4.65 -6.71 19.79
N LYS A 81 -4.72 -8.04 19.91
CA LYS A 81 -4.78 -8.91 18.72
C LYS A 81 -6.08 -8.74 17.96
N ILE A 82 -7.22 -8.63 18.66
CA ILE A 82 -8.53 -8.36 18.04
C ILE A 82 -8.51 -7.04 17.29
N ILE A 83 -8.07 -5.97 17.96
CA ILE A 83 -7.99 -4.63 17.36
C ILE A 83 -7.02 -4.63 16.18
N HIS A 84 -5.87 -5.29 16.32
CA HIS A 84 -4.88 -5.38 15.25
C HIS A 84 -5.45 -6.04 14.00
N LYS A 85 -6.14 -7.17 14.16
CA LYS A 85 -6.75 -7.90 13.04
C LYS A 85 -7.76 -7.04 12.30
N ASP A 86 -8.70 -6.41 13.00
CA ASP A 86 -9.71 -5.54 12.38
C ASP A 86 -9.07 -4.34 11.65
N ILE A 87 -7.99 -3.77 12.20
CA ILE A 87 -7.27 -2.67 11.53
C ILE A 87 -6.60 -3.16 10.25
N ILE A 88 -5.93 -4.32 10.29
CA ILE A 88 -5.20 -4.84 9.12
C ILE A 88 -6.17 -5.27 8.02
N ASP A 89 -7.24 -5.96 8.36
CA ASP A 89 -8.25 -6.41 7.39
C ASP A 89 -8.86 -5.20 6.63
N GLU A 90 -9.19 -4.12 7.33
CA GLU A 90 -9.71 -2.90 6.72
C GLU A 90 -8.62 -2.09 5.97
N TYR A 91 -7.38 -2.14 6.45
CA TYR A 91 -6.24 -1.52 5.76
C TYR A 91 -5.98 -2.17 4.40
N ASP A 92 -5.94 -3.50 4.33
CA ASP A 92 -5.72 -4.23 3.09
C ASP A 92 -6.90 -4.04 2.12
N LEU A 93 -8.14 -4.06 2.65
CA LEU A 93 -9.33 -3.78 1.85
C LEU A 93 -9.30 -2.36 1.25
N ALA A 94 -8.91 -1.36 2.04
CA ALA A 94 -8.83 0.02 1.60
C ALA A 94 -7.68 0.27 0.62
N LEU A 95 -6.56 -0.46 0.76
CA LEU A 95 -5.43 -0.36 -0.16
C LEU A 95 -5.79 -0.89 -1.56
N GLY A 96 -6.58 -1.96 -1.63
CA GLY A 96 -7.11 -2.54 -2.88
C GLY A 96 -6.04 -2.76 -3.96
N SER A 97 -6.46 -2.72 -5.21
CA SER A 97 -5.59 -2.97 -6.38
C SER A 97 -4.48 -1.94 -6.61
N VAL A 98 -4.55 -0.76 -5.98
CA VAL A 98 -3.45 0.23 -6.07
C VAL A 98 -2.23 -0.23 -5.28
N GLY A 99 -2.42 -1.05 -4.24
CA GLY A 99 -1.32 -1.68 -3.51
C GLY A 99 -0.44 -2.57 -4.37
N ASP A 100 -1.02 -3.22 -5.36
CA ASP A 100 -0.33 -4.15 -6.26
C ASP A 100 0.54 -3.44 -7.32
N LEU A 101 0.36 -2.12 -7.46
CA LEU A 101 1.18 -1.31 -8.37
C LEU A 101 2.61 -1.12 -7.87
N VAL A 102 2.90 -1.46 -6.63
CA VAL A 102 4.17 -1.11 -5.98
C VAL A 102 4.90 -2.36 -5.50
N ARG A 103 6.17 -2.47 -5.88
CA ARG A 103 7.04 -3.50 -5.30
C ARG A 103 7.48 -3.08 -3.91
N SER A 104 7.30 -3.95 -2.92
CA SER A 104 7.74 -3.72 -1.54
C SER A 104 9.16 -4.22 -1.32
N ALA A 105 9.98 -3.43 -0.61
CA ALA A 105 11.30 -3.83 -0.13
C ALA A 105 11.52 -3.32 1.30
N GLN A 106 12.44 -3.95 2.01
CA GLN A 106 12.83 -3.53 3.35
C GLN A 106 13.83 -2.39 3.27
N ALA A 107 13.59 -1.31 4.01
CA ALA A 107 14.51 -0.19 4.14
C ALA A 107 15.67 -0.53 5.10
N THR A 108 16.85 0.01 4.84
CA THR A 108 18.02 -0.08 5.73
C THR A 108 18.16 1.14 6.62
N ARG A 109 17.52 2.24 6.27
CA ARG A 109 17.52 3.51 7.00
C ARG A 109 16.11 3.89 7.42
N THR A 110 16.00 4.80 8.37
CA THR A 110 14.71 5.26 8.91
C THR A 110 14.22 6.57 8.31
N ASP A 111 15.08 7.33 7.64
CA ASP A 111 14.74 8.64 7.09
C ASP A 111 14.77 8.61 5.56
N ASP A 112 15.88 8.98 4.95
CA ASP A 112 16.05 8.96 3.51
C ASP A 112 16.90 7.76 3.08
N GLU A 113 16.46 7.00 2.10
CA GLU A 113 17.24 5.91 1.52
C GLU A 113 17.57 6.18 0.05
N LEU A 114 18.84 5.95 -0.30
CA LEU A 114 19.31 5.98 -1.68
C LEU A 114 19.11 4.60 -2.30
N VAL A 115 18.21 4.52 -3.25
CA VAL A 115 18.05 3.33 -4.09
C VAL A 115 19.04 3.45 -5.23
N VAL A 116 20.06 2.59 -5.21
CA VAL A 116 21.07 2.57 -6.25
C VAL A 116 20.59 1.72 -7.43
N GLY A 117 20.54 2.31 -8.60
CA GLY A 117 20.36 1.62 -9.87
C GLY A 117 21.66 1.66 -10.66
N PHE A 118 21.89 0.67 -11.51
CA PHE A 118 22.99 0.67 -12.44
C PHE A 118 22.51 1.13 -13.81
N THR A 119 23.23 2.05 -14.43
CA THR A 119 23.08 2.34 -15.85
C THR A 119 23.99 1.36 -16.59
N ALA A 120 23.41 0.45 -17.33
CA ALA A 120 24.21 -0.36 -18.24
C ALA A 120 24.79 0.54 -19.33
N GLY A 121 26.10 0.48 -19.52
CA GLY A 121 26.70 0.87 -20.78
C GLY A 121 26.27 -0.08 -21.90
N ASP A 122 26.86 0.00 -23.08
CA ASP A 122 26.53 -0.93 -24.16
C ASP A 122 26.81 -2.37 -23.71
N THR A 123 25.74 -3.12 -23.47
CA THR A 123 25.79 -4.53 -23.05
C THR A 123 25.64 -5.50 -24.24
N ASN A 124 25.48 -4.98 -25.45
CA ASN A 124 25.35 -5.83 -26.63
C ASN A 124 26.64 -6.60 -26.87
N PRO A 125 26.55 -7.92 -27.10
CA PRO A 125 27.72 -8.70 -27.43
C PRO A 125 28.25 -8.28 -28.80
N LEU A 126 29.50 -7.78 -28.81
CA LEU A 126 30.20 -7.39 -30.03
C LEU A 126 30.86 -8.59 -30.68
N MET A 127 30.88 -8.61 -32.01
CA MET A 127 31.56 -9.65 -32.78
C MET A 127 33.07 -9.55 -32.59
N ARG A 128 33.67 -10.50 -31.90
CA ARG A 128 35.13 -10.60 -31.75
C ARG A 128 35.79 -11.32 -32.93
N ARG A 129 36.76 -10.70 -33.51
CA ARG A 129 37.65 -11.39 -34.48
C ARG A 129 38.66 -12.23 -33.74
N GLN A 130 39.13 -13.31 -34.38
CA GLN A 130 40.11 -14.21 -33.79
C GLN A 130 41.41 -13.46 -33.43
N GLY A 131 41.84 -13.60 -32.16
CA GLY A 131 43.05 -12.95 -31.65
C GLY A 131 42.84 -11.54 -31.05
N MET A 132 41.65 -10.96 -31.10
CA MET A 132 41.36 -9.69 -30.42
C MET A 132 40.85 -9.91 -28.97
N ALA A 133 41.12 -8.93 -28.09
CA ALA A 133 40.55 -8.92 -26.74
C ALA A 133 39.04 -8.66 -26.79
N TYR A 134 38.30 -9.06 -25.75
CA TYR A 134 36.92 -8.64 -25.54
C TYR A 134 36.91 -7.19 -25.03
N GLU A 135 35.95 -6.41 -25.48
CA GLU A 135 35.73 -5.04 -24.96
C GLU A 135 35.08 -5.12 -23.61
N GLU A 136 35.51 -4.25 -22.70
CA GLU A 136 34.94 -4.13 -21.36
C GLU A 136 33.74 -3.15 -21.38
N THR A 137 32.64 -3.54 -20.76
CA THR A 137 31.47 -2.68 -20.59
C THR A 137 31.61 -1.84 -19.33
N SER A 138 31.40 -0.53 -19.43
CA SER A 138 31.37 0.36 -18.29
C SER A 138 29.96 0.44 -17.72
N PHE A 139 29.84 0.53 -16.38
CA PHE A 139 28.58 0.74 -15.69
C PHE A 139 28.58 2.13 -15.04
N GLY A 140 27.49 2.86 -15.21
CA GLY A 140 27.24 4.09 -14.48
C GLY A 140 26.32 3.83 -13.28
N GLU A 141 26.42 4.64 -12.23
CA GLU A 141 25.54 4.58 -11.10
C GLU A 141 24.37 5.57 -11.26
N LYS A 142 23.15 5.12 -10.94
CA LYS A 142 21.96 5.94 -10.83
C LYS A 142 21.45 5.90 -9.40
N ASN A 143 21.25 7.05 -8.81
CA ASN A 143 20.80 7.16 -7.43
C ASN A 143 19.42 7.84 -7.36
N TRP A 144 18.47 7.17 -6.74
CA TRP A 144 17.14 7.69 -6.46
C TRP A 144 16.97 7.86 -4.96
N LYS A 145 16.53 9.02 -4.52
CA LYS A 145 16.30 9.29 -3.11
C LYS A 145 14.84 9.07 -2.77
N VAL A 146 14.56 8.15 -1.86
CA VAL A 146 13.23 7.86 -1.35
C VAL A 146 13.12 8.37 0.07
N LYS A 147 12.17 9.25 0.33
CA LYS A 147 11.85 9.74 1.68
C LYS A 147 10.87 8.81 2.35
N MET A 148 11.09 8.56 3.64
CA MET A 148 10.23 7.73 4.48
C MET A 148 9.77 8.53 5.69
N ALA A 149 8.59 8.19 6.22
CA ALA A 149 8.06 8.80 7.44
C ALA A 149 7.27 7.80 8.27
N ASP A 150 7.12 8.13 9.55
CA ASP A 150 6.33 7.36 10.51
C ASP A 150 4.91 7.92 10.56
N PHE A 151 3.94 7.03 10.39
CA PHE A 151 2.51 7.35 10.44
C PHE A 151 1.84 6.50 11.51
N GLY A 152 0.95 7.12 12.28
CA GLY A 152 0.24 6.36 13.31
C GLY A 152 -0.92 7.11 13.94
N ARG A 153 -1.76 6.33 14.64
CA ARG A 153 -2.91 6.82 15.42
C ARG A 153 -3.04 6.04 16.72
N LEU A 154 -3.63 6.68 17.71
CA LEU A 154 -3.91 6.12 19.03
C LEU A 154 -5.41 5.87 19.22
N ILE A 155 -5.72 4.71 19.81
CA ILE A 155 -7.04 4.35 20.32
C ILE A 155 -6.91 4.22 21.84
N SER A 156 -7.71 4.98 22.58
CA SER A 156 -7.76 4.89 24.04
C SER A 156 -9.02 4.12 24.46
N LEU A 157 -8.85 3.16 25.35
CA LEU A 157 -9.92 2.40 25.97
C LEU A 157 -10.15 2.93 27.37
N THR A 158 -11.33 3.50 27.62
CA THR A 158 -11.70 4.02 28.92
C THR A 158 -12.49 2.98 29.73
N ARG A 159 -12.52 3.12 31.04
CA ARG A 159 -13.30 2.25 31.94
C ARG A 159 -14.78 2.22 31.57
N GLU A 160 -15.34 3.38 31.21
CA GLU A 160 -16.76 3.52 30.86
C GLU A 160 -17.13 2.69 29.64
N VAL A 161 -16.25 2.68 28.61
CA VAL A 161 -16.44 1.89 27.38
C VAL A 161 -16.54 0.39 27.68
N ILE A 162 -15.76 -0.11 28.63
CA ILE A 162 -15.82 -1.52 29.05
C ILE A 162 -17.06 -1.77 29.91
N TYR A 163 -17.36 -0.86 30.86
CA TYR A 163 -18.51 -1.00 31.74
C TYR A 163 -19.86 -1.02 31.01
N GLU A 164 -20.01 -0.13 30.03
CA GLU A 164 -21.20 -0.01 29.19
C GLU A 164 -21.22 -0.99 28.00
N ASP A 165 -20.20 -1.82 27.86
CA ASP A 165 -20.03 -2.75 26.73
C ASP A 165 -20.12 -2.08 25.35
N ARG A 166 -19.46 -0.94 25.20
CA ARG A 166 -19.39 -0.23 23.91
C ARG A 166 -18.30 -0.83 22.98
N THR A 167 -18.12 -2.13 23.04
CA THR A 167 -17.14 -2.85 22.22
C THR A 167 -17.29 -2.54 20.73
N GLY A 168 -18.53 -2.50 20.23
CA GLY A 168 -18.82 -2.19 18.82
C GLY A 168 -18.34 -0.80 18.39
N GLU A 169 -18.37 0.20 19.28
CA GLU A 169 -17.87 1.54 18.98
C GLU A 169 -16.34 1.56 18.87
N VAL A 170 -15.63 0.85 19.76
CA VAL A 170 -14.17 0.75 19.71
C VAL A 170 -13.71 0.02 18.44
N MET A 171 -14.39 -1.06 18.09
CA MET A 171 -14.08 -1.83 16.88
C MET A 171 -14.38 -1.02 15.60
N SER A 172 -15.47 -0.24 15.58
CA SER A 172 -15.75 0.67 14.47
C SER A 172 -14.64 1.72 14.30
N ARG A 173 -14.18 2.32 15.39
CA ARG A 173 -13.04 3.28 15.35
C ARG A 173 -11.74 2.62 14.91
N ALA A 174 -11.50 1.37 15.30
CA ALA A 174 -10.33 0.61 14.86
C ALA A 174 -10.36 0.39 13.34
N ARG A 175 -11.51 -0.01 12.79
CA ARG A 175 -11.71 -0.17 11.34
C ARG A 175 -11.56 1.14 10.59
N ASP A 176 -12.09 2.25 11.11
CA ASP A 176 -11.93 3.57 10.51
C ASP A 176 -10.46 4.00 10.43
N ILE A 177 -9.65 3.68 11.45
CA ILE A 177 -8.20 3.92 11.42
C ILE A 177 -7.52 3.05 10.37
N GLY A 178 -7.87 1.76 10.27
CA GLY A 178 -7.35 0.86 9.24
C GLY A 178 -7.67 1.37 7.84
N ARG A 179 -8.93 1.71 7.60
CA ARG A 179 -9.38 2.29 6.33
C ARG A 179 -8.67 3.60 5.98
N ALA A 180 -8.55 4.50 6.94
CA ALA A 180 -7.84 5.78 6.74
C ALA A 180 -6.36 5.57 6.41
N ALA A 181 -5.70 4.60 7.07
CA ALA A 181 -4.30 4.28 6.79
C ALA A 181 -4.11 3.64 5.40
N GLY A 182 -5.01 2.74 4.98
CA GLY A 182 -5.01 2.16 3.62
C GLY A 182 -5.22 3.23 2.54
N HIS A 183 -6.18 4.12 2.72
CA HIS A 183 -6.40 5.25 1.82
C HIS A 183 -5.22 6.22 1.80
N HIS A 184 -4.58 6.47 2.95
CA HIS A 184 -3.39 7.31 3.00
C HIS A 184 -2.24 6.72 2.18
N LYS A 185 -1.96 5.43 2.32
CA LYS A 185 -0.95 4.74 1.51
C LYS A 185 -1.31 4.75 0.02
N GLN A 186 -2.57 4.47 -0.32
CA GLN A 186 -3.06 4.55 -1.68
C GLN A 186 -2.83 5.94 -2.29
N LYS A 187 -3.16 6.99 -1.53
CA LYS A 187 -2.95 8.38 -1.93
C LYS A 187 -1.48 8.70 -2.16
N MET A 188 -0.59 8.27 -1.27
CA MET A 188 0.86 8.43 -1.43
C MET A 188 1.38 7.80 -2.72
N ILE A 189 0.92 6.59 -3.04
CA ILE A 189 1.31 5.88 -4.28
C ILE A 189 0.86 6.68 -5.50
N VAL A 190 -0.40 7.11 -5.53
CA VAL A 190 -0.96 7.84 -6.69
C VAL A 190 -0.30 9.20 -6.86
N GLU A 191 -0.10 9.97 -5.80
CA GLU A 191 0.60 11.26 -5.85
C GLU A 191 2.06 11.10 -6.33
N THR A 192 2.70 9.96 -6.00
CA THR A 192 4.04 9.66 -6.52
C THR A 192 3.99 9.37 -8.02
N ILE A 193 3.00 8.60 -8.50
CA ILE A 193 2.82 8.32 -9.93
C ILE A 193 2.58 9.62 -10.71
N GLU A 194 1.73 10.50 -10.20
CA GLU A 194 1.45 11.79 -10.85
C GLU A 194 2.64 12.75 -10.84
N CYS A 195 3.63 12.52 -9.97
CA CYS A 195 4.70 13.48 -9.66
C CYS A 195 4.18 14.86 -9.27
N ALA A 196 2.97 14.90 -8.72
CA ALA A 196 2.33 16.09 -8.19
C ALA A 196 2.91 16.48 -6.82
N ALA A 197 2.58 17.67 -6.35
CA ALA A 197 2.85 18.05 -4.98
C ALA A 197 2.15 17.10 -4.03
N ARG A 198 2.90 16.49 -3.09
CA ARG A 198 2.34 15.51 -2.15
C ARG A 198 1.54 16.22 -1.07
N THR A 199 0.28 15.88 -0.94
CA THR A 199 -0.59 16.36 0.14
C THR A 199 -0.76 15.33 1.26
N SER A 200 -0.44 14.08 0.99
CA SER A 200 -0.44 12.98 1.98
C SER A 200 0.79 12.96 2.88
N PHE A 201 1.82 13.73 2.50
CA PHE A 201 3.11 13.78 3.15
C PHE A 201 3.45 15.26 3.37
N GLU A 202 3.50 15.72 4.62
CA GLU A 202 3.82 17.13 4.92
C GLU A 202 5.26 17.46 4.54
N GLU A 203 5.48 17.95 3.35
CA GLU A 203 6.81 18.38 2.89
C GLU A 203 7.38 19.55 3.69
N THR A 204 6.51 20.38 4.24
CA THR A 204 6.92 21.50 5.12
C THR A 204 7.60 21.03 6.39
N ALA A 205 7.23 19.88 6.94
CA ALA A 205 7.89 19.27 8.10
C ALA A 205 9.28 18.70 7.76
N PHE A 206 9.54 18.43 6.47
CA PHE A 206 10.79 17.83 5.99
C PHE A 206 11.63 18.74 5.08
N GLY A 207 11.44 20.05 5.17
CA GLY A 207 12.30 21.03 4.50
C GLY A 207 11.77 21.60 3.19
N GLY A 208 10.48 21.46 2.89
CA GLY A 208 9.79 22.28 1.88
C GLY A 208 10.12 22.02 0.42
N ALA A 209 10.90 20.99 0.10
CA ALA A 209 11.17 20.65 -1.28
C ALA A 209 10.07 19.77 -1.86
N VAL A 210 9.33 20.27 -2.83
CA VAL A 210 8.44 19.43 -3.62
C VAL A 210 9.25 18.26 -4.19
N TYR A 211 8.95 17.04 -3.76
CA TYR A 211 9.58 15.83 -4.29
C TYR A 211 9.09 15.61 -5.73
N LYS A 212 9.66 16.34 -6.63
CA LYS A 212 9.70 15.95 -8.04
C LYS A 212 10.71 14.83 -8.07
N GLY A 213 10.29 13.61 -8.42
CA GLY A 213 11.22 12.52 -8.55
C GLY A 213 12.49 13.03 -9.22
N SER A 214 13.65 12.81 -8.63
CA SER A 214 14.89 13.35 -9.17
C SER A 214 15.12 12.70 -10.53
N ALA A 215 14.68 13.38 -11.55
CA ALA A 215 14.97 12.97 -12.91
C ALA A 215 16.48 13.10 -13.10
N GLN A 216 17.06 12.08 -13.62
CA GLN A 216 18.48 11.91 -13.71
C GLN A 216 19.21 13.00 -14.52
N ASN A 217 18.52 13.75 -15.33
CA ASN A 217 19.07 14.82 -16.16
C ASN A 217 18.34 16.14 -15.98
N ALA A 218 17.87 16.46 -14.74
CA ALA A 218 17.05 17.63 -14.45
C ALA A 218 15.72 17.69 -15.24
N ALA A 219 15.37 16.66 -16.00
CA ALA A 219 14.10 16.56 -16.68
C ALA A 219 12.97 16.16 -15.70
N ALA A 220 11.74 16.55 -15.97
CA ALA A 220 10.59 16.05 -15.23
C ALA A 220 10.46 14.53 -15.38
N MET A 221 9.83 13.83 -14.41
CA MET A 221 9.62 12.38 -14.49
C MET A 221 8.91 11.97 -15.79
N TYR A 222 7.93 12.74 -16.21
CA TYR A 222 7.26 12.60 -17.50
C TYR A 222 7.66 13.76 -18.41
N ALA A 223 8.36 13.43 -19.47
CA ALA A 223 8.84 14.41 -20.44
C ALA A 223 8.99 13.76 -21.82
N ASN A 224 8.90 14.57 -22.84
CA ASN A 224 9.19 14.17 -24.22
C ASN A 224 10.65 14.47 -24.64
N THR A 225 11.54 14.68 -23.65
CA THR A 225 12.90 15.16 -23.86
C THR A 225 13.93 14.38 -23.04
N HIS A 226 13.64 13.13 -22.68
CA HIS A 226 14.63 12.29 -22.00
C HIS A 226 15.72 11.88 -22.97
N ALA A 227 16.86 12.59 -22.93
CA ALA A 227 18.00 12.25 -23.75
C ALA A 227 18.77 11.06 -23.17
N SER A 228 19.10 10.11 -24.01
CA SER A 228 20.11 9.08 -23.71
C SER A 228 21.52 9.65 -23.93
N LEU A 229 22.54 8.92 -23.46
CA LEU A 229 23.95 9.31 -23.67
C LEU A 229 24.34 9.37 -25.17
N ASP A 230 23.66 8.60 -25.98
CA ASP A 230 23.85 8.56 -27.45
C ASP A 230 23.08 9.68 -28.19
N GLY A 231 22.43 10.61 -27.47
CA GLY A 231 21.68 11.72 -28.07
C GLY A 231 20.31 11.35 -28.62
N GLN A 232 19.87 10.11 -28.49
CA GLN A 232 18.50 9.69 -28.78
C GLN A 232 17.54 10.26 -27.72
N VAL A 233 16.35 10.62 -28.14
CA VAL A 233 15.32 11.18 -27.25
C VAL A 233 14.25 10.13 -27.01
N ASN A 234 13.97 9.84 -25.74
CA ASN A 234 12.88 9.00 -25.32
C ASN A 234 11.70 9.85 -24.86
N ASP A 235 10.52 9.39 -25.17
CA ASP A 235 9.26 10.04 -24.80
C ASP A 235 8.43 9.11 -23.90
N ASN A 236 8.13 9.58 -22.67
CA ASN A 236 7.20 8.93 -21.76
C ASN A 236 6.02 9.84 -21.40
N LEU A 237 5.84 10.94 -22.14
CA LEU A 237 4.73 11.87 -22.04
C LEU A 237 4.06 12.08 -23.38
N ILE A 238 2.90 11.49 -23.59
CA ILE A 238 2.12 11.66 -24.82
C ILE A 238 1.07 12.76 -24.57
N ALA A 239 1.24 13.90 -25.23
CA ALA A 239 0.31 15.01 -25.17
C ALA A 239 -0.87 14.79 -26.14
N SER A 240 -2.04 15.33 -25.79
CA SER A 240 -3.27 15.25 -26.61
C SER A 240 -3.69 13.81 -26.96
N ASN A 241 -3.55 12.90 -26.00
CA ASN A 241 -3.91 11.49 -26.11
C ASN A 241 -4.99 11.14 -25.07
N ALA A 242 -6.16 11.74 -25.21
CA ALA A 242 -7.31 11.44 -24.36
C ALA A 242 -7.81 10.02 -24.65
N LEU A 243 -8.08 9.22 -23.61
CA LEU A 243 -8.55 7.84 -23.77
C LEU A 243 -9.94 7.82 -24.41
N ALA A 244 -10.00 7.76 -25.72
CA ALA A 244 -11.21 7.78 -26.53
C ALA A 244 -11.49 6.42 -27.19
N ASP A 245 -10.47 5.79 -27.77
CA ASP A 245 -10.58 4.51 -28.45
C ASP A 245 -9.29 3.66 -28.29
N TYR A 246 -9.18 2.59 -29.09
CA TYR A 246 -8.04 1.70 -29.04
C TYR A 246 -6.75 2.31 -29.62
N THR A 247 -6.86 3.34 -30.48
CA THR A 247 -5.71 4.01 -31.10
C THR A 247 -4.90 4.77 -30.08
N ASP A 248 -5.53 5.26 -29.01
CA ASP A 248 -4.88 5.93 -27.90
C ASP A 248 -3.98 4.96 -27.10
N LEU A 249 -4.44 3.72 -26.94
CA LEU A 249 -3.61 2.64 -26.34
C LEU A 249 -2.47 2.24 -27.27
N ASP A 250 -2.73 2.14 -28.58
CA ASP A 250 -1.70 1.83 -29.57
C ASP A 250 -0.60 2.91 -29.60
N ALA A 251 -0.93 4.18 -29.43
CA ALA A 251 0.04 5.27 -29.33
C ALA A 251 1.04 5.03 -28.17
N VAL A 252 0.57 4.50 -27.03
CA VAL A 252 1.46 4.13 -25.90
C VAL A 252 2.34 2.94 -26.26
N TYR A 253 1.81 1.92 -26.94
CA TYR A 253 2.62 0.79 -27.42
C TYR A 253 3.71 1.24 -28.39
N GLN A 254 3.39 2.19 -29.29
CA GLN A 254 4.37 2.79 -30.21
C GLN A 254 5.46 3.55 -29.44
N ALA A 255 5.11 4.30 -28.39
CA ALA A 255 6.08 4.97 -27.53
C ALA A 255 7.03 3.95 -26.86
N TYR A 256 6.51 2.82 -26.34
CA TYR A 256 7.36 1.77 -25.80
C TYR A 256 8.26 1.11 -26.84
N ALA A 257 7.77 0.89 -28.06
CA ALA A 257 8.56 0.36 -29.15
C ALA A 257 9.68 1.31 -29.61
N ALA A 258 9.51 2.61 -29.36
CA ALA A 258 10.51 3.63 -29.67
C ALA A 258 11.60 3.74 -28.58
N MET A 259 11.35 3.31 -27.33
CA MET A 259 12.27 3.48 -26.21
C MET A 259 13.61 2.79 -26.42
N VAL A 260 14.67 3.49 -26.01
CA VAL A 260 16.05 3.02 -26.06
C VAL A 260 16.70 3.12 -24.67
N ASP A 261 17.74 2.32 -24.46
CA ASP A 261 18.61 2.40 -23.30
C ASP A 261 19.59 3.58 -23.39
N GLU A 262 20.51 3.70 -22.44
CA GLU A 262 21.50 4.77 -22.42
C GLU A 262 22.53 4.66 -23.57
N ALA A 263 22.69 3.46 -24.15
CA ALA A 263 23.58 3.20 -25.25
C ALA A 263 22.88 3.26 -26.63
N GLY A 264 21.59 3.62 -26.68
CA GLY A 264 20.81 3.70 -27.92
C GLY A 264 20.20 2.39 -28.39
N ASN A 265 20.30 1.31 -27.61
CA ASN A 265 19.72 0.01 -27.99
C ASN A 265 18.23 -0.03 -27.61
N LYS A 266 17.42 -0.68 -28.44
CA LYS A 266 15.98 -0.87 -28.17
C LYS A 266 15.75 -1.70 -26.93
N ILE A 267 14.82 -1.23 -26.08
CA ILE A 267 14.39 -1.93 -24.87
C ILE A 267 13.01 -2.55 -25.14
N SER A 268 12.84 -3.81 -24.77
CA SER A 268 11.53 -4.45 -24.81
C SER A 268 10.81 -4.24 -23.48
N ILE A 269 9.87 -3.29 -23.43
CA ILE A 269 9.00 -3.05 -22.29
C ILE A 269 7.58 -3.46 -22.65
N VAL A 270 7.00 -4.37 -21.87
CA VAL A 270 5.62 -4.83 -22.06
C VAL A 270 4.79 -4.24 -20.93
N PRO A 271 3.89 -3.27 -21.22
CA PRO A 271 2.98 -2.74 -20.22
C PRO A 271 1.95 -3.80 -19.82
N ASN A 272 1.63 -3.86 -18.53
CA ASN A 272 0.70 -4.83 -17.96
C ASN A 272 -0.49 -4.19 -17.26
N THR A 273 -0.42 -2.90 -16.96
CA THR A 273 -1.44 -2.20 -16.16
C THR A 273 -1.72 -0.83 -16.72
N VAL A 274 -3.01 -0.45 -16.67
CA VAL A 274 -3.48 0.90 -16.97
C VAL A 274 -4.10 1.50 -15.72
N LEU A 275 -3.58 2.65 -15.28
CA LEU A 275 -4.11 3.43 -14.16
C LEU A 275 -4.91 4.61 -14.71
N ILE A 276 -6.16 4.70 -14.31
CA ILE A 276 -7.12 5.68 -14.81
C ILE A 276 -7.86 6.38 -13.67
N PRO A 277 -8.32 7.63 -13.90
CA PRO A 277 -9.29 8.26 -13.02
C PRO A 277 -10.66 7.59 -13.12
N ASN A 278 -11.46 7.68 -12.08
CA ASN A 278 -12.80 7.09 -12.06
C ASN A 278 -13.70 7.59 -13.20
N ALA A 279 -13.48 8.82 -13.68
CA ALA A 279 -14.23 9.39 -14.80
C ALA A 279 -14.06 8.58 -16.10
N LEU A 280 -12.90 7.98 -16.32
CA LEU A 280 -12.60 7.20 -17.53
C LEU A 280 -12.90 5.69 -17.36
N LYS A 281 -13.33 5.24 -16.17
CA LYS A 281 -13.49 3.82 -15.86
C LYS A 281 -14.40 3.07 -16.84
N ALA A 282 -15.60 3.60 -17.08
CA ALA A 282 -16.56 2.96 -17.99
C ALA A 282 -16.01 2.85 -19.42
N LYS A 283 -15.32 3.92 -19.87
CA LYS A 283 -14.73 4.00 -21.19
C LYS A 283 -13.57 3.03 -21.38
N ALA A 284 -12.68 2.96 -20.40
CA ALA A 284 -11.58 2.00 -20.42
C ALA A 284 -12.06 0.55 -20.47
N PHE A 285 -13.07 0.20 -19.66
CA PHE A 285 -13.68 -1.12 -19.71
C PHE A 285 -14.33 -1.42 -21.06
N GLN A 286 -14.98 -0.41 -21.68
CA GLN A 286 -15.54 -0.56 -23.01
C GLN A 286 -14.45 -0.82 -24.06
N ILE A 287 -13.37 -0.06 -24.05
CA ILE A 287 -12.26 -0.22 -25.00
C ILE A 287 -11.59 -1.60 -24.84
N MET A 288 -11.33 -2.02 -23.60
CA MET A 288 -10.56 -3.24 -23.35
C MET A 288 -11.37 -4.53 -23.47
N ASN A 289 -12.70 -4.49 -23.23
CA ASN A 289 -13.54 -5.69 -23.24
C ASN A 289 -14.42 -5.82 -24.48
N SER A 290 -14.57 -4.77 -25.28
CA SER A 290 -15.36 -4.82 -26.51
C SER A 290 -14.69 -5.73 -27.53
N GLN A 291 -15.44 -6.63 -28.12
CA GLN A 291 -14.97 -7.47 -29.23
C GLN A 291 -15.04 -6.75 -30.56
N MET A 292 -15.96 -5.83 -30.69
CA MET A 292 -16.19 -5.05 -31.90
C MET A 292 -16.24 -3.56 -31.55
N LEU A 293 -15.62 -2.76 -32.35
CA LEU A 293 -15.77 -1.30 -32.33
C LEU A 293 -17.12 -0.99 -32.98
N GLY A 294 -18.06 -0.51 -32.14
CA GLY A 294 -19.40 -0.14 -32.66
C GLY A 294 -19.29 1.07 -33.57
N GLY A 295 -19.76 0.93 -34.79
CA GLY A 295 -20.12 2.09 -35.59
C GLY A 295 -21.24 2.84 -34.86
N GLY A 296 -21.07 4.15 -34.64
CA GLY A 296 -22.13 5.01 -34.08
C GLY A 296 -23.39 4.91 -34.97
N ALA A 297 -24.54 5.27 -34.43
CA ALA A 297 -25.85 5.17 -35.13
C ALA A 297 -25.92 5.93 -36.48
N THR A 298 -24.89 6.67 -36.82
CA THR A 298 -24.72 7.40 -38.07
C THR A 298 -23.56 6.91 -38.94
N ASP A 299 -22.83 5.89 -38.49
CA ASP A 299 -21.65 5.43 -39.19
C ASP A 299 -21.98 4.22 -40.07
N THR A 300 -21.79 4.37 -41.37
CA THR A 300 -21.97 3.31 -42.37
C THR A 300 -20.84 2.30 -42.40
N VAL A 301 -19.92 2.39 -41.44
CA VAL A 301 -18.75 1.51 -41.34
C VAL A 301 -19.14 0.20 -40.64
N SER A 302 -18.84 -0.90 -41.27
CA SER A 302 -19.01 -2.25 -40.70
C SER A 302 -18.28 -2.34 -39.37
N PRO A 303 -18.83 -3.04 -38.37
CA PRO A 303 -18.19 -3.24 -37.09
C PRO A 303 -16.80 -3.85 -37.28
N THR A 304 -15.79 -3.12 -36.82
CA THR A 304 -14.39 -3.51 -36.94
C THR A 304 -13.96 -4.26 -35.70
N TYR A 305 -13.15 -5.28 -35.86
CA TYR A 305 -12.59 -6.04 -34.75
C TYR A 305 -11.70 -5.17 -33.86
N ASN A 306 -11.82 -5.33 -32.54
CA ASN A 306 -10.98 -4.62 -31.57
C ASN A 306 -9.69 -5.42 -31.29
N PRO A 307 -8.51 -4.94 -31.72
CA PRO A 307 -7.26 -5.68 -31.59
C PRO A 307 -6.66 -5.66 -30.18
N VAL A 308 -7.15 -4.81 -29.28
CA VAL A 308 -6.55 -4.60 -27.95
C VAL A 308 -6.44 -5.89 -27.14
N LYS A 309 -7.43 -6.77 -27.24
CA LYS A 309 -7.41 -8.07 -26.54
C LYS A 309 -6.25 -8.98 -26.98
N ASP A 310 -5.90 -8.94 -28.25
CA ASP A 310 -4.85 -9.79 -28.83
C ASP A 310 -3.47 -9.16 -28.69
N ILE A 311 -3.38 -7.83 -28.76
CA ILE A 311 -2.13 -7.08 -28.57
C ILE A 311 -1.65 -7.20 -27.12
N ALA A 312 -2.56 -7.12 -26.17
CA ALA A 312 -2.26 -7.27 -24.75
C ALA A 312 -2.16 -8.75 -24.33
N GLN A 313 -1.21 -9.50 -24.85
CA GLN A 313 -0.97 -10.95 -24.60
C GLN A 313 -1.11 -11.35 -23.11
N GLY A 314 -2.31 -11.59 -22.64
CA GLY A 314 -2.66 -11.88 -21.25
C GLY A 314 -3.59 -10.86 -20.59
N GLY A 315 -3.95 -9.78 -21.29
CA GLY A 315 -4.86 -8.72 -20.82
C GLY A 315 -4.12 -7.61 -20.06
N LEU A 316 -4.62 -6.38 -20.20
CA LEU A 316 -4.21 -5.24 -19.38
C LEU A 316 -5.05 -5.20 -18.11
N ASN A 317 -4.40 -5.07 -16.96
CA ASN A 317 -5.08 -4.85 -15.71
C ASN A 317 -5.55 -3.38 -15.61
N ILE A 318 -6.85 -3.17 -15.36
CA ILE A 318 -7.42 -1.83 -15.20
C ILE A 318 -7.48 -1.49 -13.73
N VAL A 319 -6.71 -0.50 -13.30
CA VAL A 319 -6.75 0.05 -11.95
C VAL A 319 -7.34 1.45 -12.02
N SER A 320 -8.42 1.68 -11.28
CA SER A 320 -9.02 3.02 -11.17
C SER A 320 -8.75 3.60 -9.80
N SER A 321 -8.38 4.88 -9.74
CA SER A 321 -8.17 5.59 -8.48
C SER A 321 -8.97 6.88 -8.40
N VAL A 322 -9.50 7.15 -7.20
CA VAL A 322 -10.19 8.40 -6.86
C VAL A 322 -9.19 9.52 -6.58
N PHE A 323 -7.94 9.15 -6.25
CA PHE A 323 -6.90 10.08 -5.83
C PHE A 323 -6.10 10.70 -6.98
N LEU A 324 -6.38 10.33 -8.22
CA LEU A 324 -5.84 11.02 -9.39
C LEU A 324 -6.41 12.44 -9.44
N SER A 325 -5.52 13.43 -9.57
CA SER A 325 -5.88 14.85 -9.59
C SER A 325 -6.56 15.26 -10.88
N SER A 326 -6.10 14.71 -12.02
CA SER A 326 -6.68 14.93 -13.33
C SER A 326 -7.80 13.93 -13.62
N ALA A 327 -8.91 14.41 -14.17
CA ALA A 327 -10.02 13.57 -14.62
C ALA A 327 -9.79 12.93 -16.00
N THR A 328 -8.78 13.37 -16.74
CA THR A 328 -8.53 13.02 -18.14
C THR A 328 -7.19 12.34 -18.37
N ASP A 329 -6.19 12.60 -17.51
CA ASP A 329 -4.88 11.99 -17.64
C ASP A 329 -4.93 10.50 -17.23
N TRP A 330 -4.19 9.68 -17.94
CA TRP A 330 -4.09 8.27 -17.66
C TRP A 330 -2.67 7.78 -17.84
N TYR A 331 -2.37 6.64 -17.22
CA TYR A 331 -1.03 6.09 -17.16
C TYR A 331 -1.06 4.62 -17.55
N MET A 332 -0.08 4.19 -18.33
CA MET A 332 0.05 2.80 -18.73
C MET A 332 1.49 2.34 -18.56
N GLY A 333 1.68 1.12 -18.06
CA GLY A 333 3.04 0.59 -17.91
C GLY A 333 3.16 -0.62 -17.02
N ASP A 334 4.41 -0.90 -16.61
CA ASP A 334 4.77 -1.86 -15.57
C ASP A 334 5.14 -1.08 -14.30
N PHE A 335 4.12 -0.80 -13.53
CA PHE A 335 4.23 0.03 -12.32
C PHE A 335 5.15 -0.61 -11.27
N ALA A 336 5.12 -1.93 -11.12
CA ALA A 336 5.92 -2.64 -10.12
C ALA A 336 7.43 -2.58 -10.39
N LYS A 337 7.83 -2.35 -11.64
CA LYS A 337 9.24 -2.10 -11.98
C LYS A 337 9.67 -0.68 -11.69
N GLN A 338 8.77 0.30 -11.86
CA GLN A 338 9.09 1.71 -11.65
C GLN A 338 8.95 2.15 -10.20
N LEU A 339 7.96 1.59 -9.48
CA LEU A 339 7.61 2.04 -8.14
C LEU A 339 8.13 1.08 -7.07
N LEU A 340 8.74 1.65 -6.05
CA LEU A 340 9.27 0.92 -4.92
C LEU A 340 8.69 1.50 -3.63
N TRP A 341 8.04 0.64 -2.83
CA TRP A 341 7.65 0.94 -1.47
C TRP A 341 8.72 0.41 -0.51
N LEU A 342 9.36 1.30 0.23
CA LEU A 342 10.33 0.96 1.27
C LEU A 342 9.63 0.87 2.62
N ASN A 343 9.69 -0.30 3.24
CA ASN A 343 9.19 -0.52 4.60
C ASN A 343 10.36 -0.44 5.58
N VAL A 344 10.28 0.45 6.55
CA VAL A 344 11.14 0.40 7.75
C VAL A 344 10.54 -0.61 8.73
N TYR A 345 9.25 -0.48 9.02
CA TYR A 345 8.45 -1.52 9.66
C TYR A 345 7.02 -1.56 9.08
N ALA A 346 6.50 -2.76 9.02
CA ALA A 346 5.16 -3.04 8.54
C ALA A 346 4.10 -2.49 9.52
N PRO A 347 2.84 -2.30 9.07
CA PRO A 347 1.73 -1.91 9.93
C PRO A 347 1.66 -2.80 11.18
N ALA A 348 1.77 -2.18 12.35
CA ALA A 348 1.81 -2.89 13.63
C ALA A 348 0.99 -2.15 14.69
N THR A 349 0.43 -2.92 15.62
CA THR A 349 -0.29 -2.39 16.77
C THR A 349 0.53 -2.64 18.05
N ALA A 350 0.82 -1.60 18.79
CA ALA A 350 1.40 -1.66 20.12
C ALA A 350 0.33 -1.37 21.17
N SER A 351 0.33 -2.12 22.28
CA SER A 351 -0.54 -1.85 23.43
C SER A 351 0.28 -1.29 24.58
N GLN A 352 -0.30 -0.39 25.31
CA GLN A 352 0.22 0.13 26.56
C GLN A 352 -0.87 0.09 27.60
N GLY A 353 -0.62 -0.57 28.75
CA GLY A 353 -1.42 -0.46 29.94
C GLY A 353 -1.41 1.01 30.45
N ALA A 354 -2.46 1.44 31.07
CA ALA A 354 -2.49 2.78 31.65
C ALA A 354 -1.55 2.82 32.86
N ASN A 355 -0.61 3.78 32.86
CA ASN A 355 0.07 4.15 34.07
C ASN A 355 -0.93 4.84 35.02
N SER A 356 -0.59 4.94 36.31
CA SER A 356 -1.45 5.51 37.35
C SER A 356 -1.91 6.95 37.03
N GLU A 357 -1.11 7.73 36.35
CA GLU A 357 -1.43 9.13 35.95
C GLU A 357 -2.53 9.19 34.89
N LEU A 358 -2.46 8.39 33.84
CA LEU A 358 -3.49 8.35 32.80
C LEU A 358 -4.81 7.77 33.28
N ALA A 359 -4.76 6.77 34.17
CA ALA A 359 -5.93 6.23 34.81
C ALA A 359 -6.60 7.25 35.73
N PHE A 360 -5.80 8.03 36.47
CA PHE A 360 -6.29 9.04 37.40
C PHE A 360 -6.90 10.26 36.68
N THR A 361 -6.20 10.78 35.64
CA THR A 361 -6.64 12.02 34.96
C THR A 361 -7.77 11.78 33.95
N ASN A 362 -7.71 10.69 33.19
CA ASN A 362 -8.59 10.48 32.03
C ASN A 362 -9.38 9.17 32.06
N GLN A 363 -9.32 8.41 33.17
CA GLN A 363 -9.95 7.09 33.32
C GLN A 363 -9.61 6.11 32.18
N ILE A 364 -8.42 6.26 31.57
CA ILE A 364 -7.96 5.39 30.48
C ILE A 364 -7.32 4.15 31.10
N VAL A 365 -7.79 2.99 30.67
CA VAL A 365 -7.38 1.68 31.19
C VAL A 365 -6.39 0.99 30.27
N ALA A 366 -6.48 1.23 28.97
CA ALA A 366 -5.53 0.75 27.98
C ALA A 366 -5.43 1.71 26.78
N ARG A 367 -4.27 1.72 26.13
CA ARG A 367 -4.06 2.43 24.87
C ARG A 367 -3.50 1.48 23.82
N PHE A 368 -3.96 1.65 22.60
CA PHE A 368 -3.47 0.92 21.44
C PHE A 368 -2.98 1.92 20.39
N ARG A 369 -1.74 1.75 19.94
CA ARG A 369 -1.16 2.55 18.87
C ARG A 369 -1.03 1.68 17.64
N PHE A 370 -1.67 2.12 16.56
CA PHE A 370 -1.40 1.62 15.23
C PHE A 370 -0.36 2.51 14.56
N SER A 371 0.69 1.95 14.00
CA SER A 371 1.70 2.71 13.26
C SER A 371 2.35 1.87 12.18
N TYR A 372 2.82 2.55 11.14
CA TYR A 372 3.65 2.00 10.08
C TYR A 372 4.65 3.06 9.63
N HIS A 373 5.81 2.63 9.16
CA HIS A 373 6.85 3.52 8.69
C HIS A 373 7.32 3.07 7.32
N GLY A 374 7.23 3.96 6.35
CA GLY A 374 7.65 3.67 5.00
C GLY A 374 7.50 4.87 4.07
N GLY A 375 7.87 4.66 2.83
CA GLY A 375 7.75 5.65 1.78
C GLY A 375 7.74 5.01 0.41
N VAL A 376 7.29 5.75 -0.58
CA VAL A 376 7.24 5.31 -1.97
C VAL A 376 8.14 6.21 -2.83
N GLY A 377 8.82 5.62 -3.78
CA GLY A 377 9.66 6.34 -4.73
C GLY A 377 9.75 5.64 -6.08
N HIS A 378 10.35 6.34 -7.03
CA HIS A 378 10.63 5.80 -8.36
C HIS A 378 12.00 5.13 -8.40
N THR A 379 12.15 4.13 -9.26
CA THR A 379 13.44 3.47 -9.55
C THR A 379 13.93 3.74 -10.96
N ASP A 380 13.03 3.87 -11.93
CA ASP A 380 13.32 4.22 -13.34
C ASP A 380 12.09 4.91 -13.92
N TRP A 381 12.29 5.82 -14.87
CA TRP A 381 11.21 6.58 -15.52
C TRP A 381 10.64 5.87 -16.76
N ARG A 382 11.29 4.85 -17.30
CA ARG A 382 10.97 4.22 -18.59
C ARG A 382 9.75 3.31 -18.57
N TYR A 383 9.35 2.84 -17.39
CA TYR A 383 8.34 1.80 -17.27
C TYR A 383 6.90 2.32 -17.20
N ILE A 384 6.70 3.63 -17.04
CA ILE A 384 5.36 4.24 -17.04
C ILE A 384 5.32 5.37 -18.07
N VAL A 385 4.33 5.33 -18.95
CA VAL A 385 4.01 6.39 -19.89
C VAL A 385 2.77 7.12 -19.37
N LYS A 386 2.84 8.45 -19.35
CA LYS A 386 1.73 9.34 -19.04
C LYS A 386 1.10 9.83 -20.34
N SER A 387 -0.22 9.74 -20.43
CA SER A 387 -1.02 10.36 -21.51
C SER A 387 -1.88 11.46 -20.96
N THR A 388 -1.86 12.62 -21.59
CA THR A 388 -2.66 13.79 -21.22
C THR A 388 -3.69 14.08 -22.32
N ALA A 389 -4.85 14.65 -21.94
CA ALA A 389 -5.89 15.02 -22.88
C ALA A 389 -5.59 16.34 -23.59
#